data_fbad8c501b03de65da90b0b75b6cab09
#
_entry.id   fbad8c501b03de65da90b0b75b6cab09
#
_cell.length_a   1.000
_cell.length_b   1.000
_cell.length_c   1.000
_cell.angle_alpha   90.00
_cell.angle_beta   90.00
_cell.angle_gamma   90.00
#
_symmetry.space_group_name_H-M   'P 1'
#
loop_
_entity.id
_entity.type
_entity.pdbx_description
1 polymer ?
#
loop_
_entity_poly.entity_id
_entity_poly.type
_entity_poly.pdbx_seq_one_letter_code
_entity_poly.pdbx_strand_id
1 'polypeptide(L)'
;MATGEVLARCTPQHRAQDFVAFLRDIDGAVAAEREIHVVLDNLSAHKAPAVHRWLLRHPRVQFHFTPTYASWLNLVERFFGLLTAKALKRGSHTSIPQLRDAILAYVEAHNEHGLPFKWVKTADEILDKMRRFGLRVQQVHGQ
;
A
#
# COMPACT_ATOMS: atom_id res chain seq x y z
N MET A 1 -7.53 -16.09 1.44
CA MET A 1 -8.69 -15.23 1.70
C MET A 1 -8.18 -13.80 1.89
N ALA A 2 -8.77 -12.82 1.23
CA ALA A 2 -8.46 -11.42 1.52
C ALA A 2 -9.13 -11.06 2.86
N THR A 3 -8.35 -10.72 3.88
CA THR A 3 -8.86 -10.39 5.21
C THR A 3 -9.44 -8.98 5.27
N GLY A 4 -8.97 -8.08 4.39
CA GLY A 4 -9.31 -6.64 4.44
C GLY A 4 -8.63 -5.90 5.59
N GLU A 5 -7.73 -6.57 6.31
CA GLU A 5 -6.98 -5.97 7.40
C GLU A 5 -6.11 -4.82 6.91
N VAL A 6 -6.08 -3.75 7.67
CA VAL A 6 -5.29 -2.55 7.39
C VAL A 6 -4.19 -2.41 8.42
N LEU A 7 -2.95 -2.39 7.96
CA LEU A 7 -1.79 -1.99 8.75
C LEU A 7 -1.51 -0.50 8.49
N ALA A 8 -1.31 0.27 9.53
CA ALA A 8 -1.02 1.70 9.42
C ALA A 8 0.14 2.12 10.30
N ARG A 9 0.94 3.05 9.79
CA ARG A 9 2.02 3.70 10.53
C ARG A 9 1.99 5.20 10.25
N CYS A 10 1.96 6.00 11.29
CA CYS A 10 2.09 7.46 11.18
C CYS A 10 3.52 7.87 11.47
N THR A 11 4.17 8.53 10.53
CA THR A 11 5.54 9.03 10.66
C THR A 11 5.60 10.53 10.42
N PRO A 12 6.53 11.26 11.04
CA PRO A 12 6.67 12.70 10.82
C PRO A 12 7.13 13.07 9.40
N GLN A 13 7.74 12.13 8.70
CA GLN A 13 8.31 12.32 7.36
C GLN A 13 8.09 11.08 6.49
N HIS A 14 8.20 11.24 5.16
CA HIS A 14 8.09 10.16 4.18
C HIS A 14 9.46 9.79 3.61
N ARG A 15 10.35 9.30 4.46
CA ARG A 15 11.68 8.88 4.06
C ARG A 15 11.71 7.40 3.68
N ALA A 16 12.71 7.01 2.88
CA ALA A 16 12.94 5.60 2.56
C ALA A 16 13.08 4.71 3.80
N GLN A 17 13.65 5.24 4.89
CA GLN A 17 13.78 4.52 6.17
C GLN A 17 12.44 4.24 6.83
N ASP A 18 11.49 5.18 6.76
CA ASP A 18 10.13 5.01 7.28
C ASP A 18 9.39 3.94 6.48
N PHE A 19 9.59 3.93 5.18
CA PHE A 19 9.04 2.89 4.32
C PHE A 19 9.65 1.51 4.60
N VAL A 20 10.96 1.40 4.80
CA VAL A 20 11.60 0.14 5.22
C VAL A 20 11.08 -0.33 6.58
N ALA A 21 10.84 0.59 7.52
CA ALA A 21 10.24 0.24 8.82
C ALA A 21 8.82 -0.32 8.64
N PHE A 22 8.03 0.26 7.74
CA PHE A 22 6.69 -0.24 7.41
C PHE A 22 6.72 -1.61 6.72
N LEU A 23 7.70 -1.85 5.84
CA LEU A 23 7.90 -3.17 5.24
C LEU A 23 8.23 -4.25 6.27
N ARG A 24 8.95 -3.91 7.33
CA ARG A 24 9.21 -4.83 8.45
C ARG A 24 7.94 -5.15 9.23
N ASP A 25 7.04 -4.18 9.41
CA ASP A 25 5.75 -4.43 10.05
C ASP A 25 4.91 -5.40 9.21
N ILE A 26 4.87 -5.21 7.89
CA ILE A 26 4.17 -6.11 6.95
C ILE A 26 4.79 -7.51 7.00
N ASP A 27 6.12 -7.60 6.94
CA ASP A 27 6.85 -8.87 6.98
C ASP A 27 6.58 -9.64 8.28
N GLY A 28 6.54 -8.94 9.41
CA GLY A 28 6.22 -9.53 10.72
C GLY A 28 4.75 -9.92 10.90
N ALA A 29 3.83 -9.30 10.17
CA ALA A 29 2.40 -9.60 10.24
C ALA A 29 1.99 -10.81 9.37
N VAL A 30 2.83 -11.21 8.42
CA VAL A 30 2.55 -12.32 7.50
C VAL A 30 3.35 -13.56 7.90
N ALA A 31 2.69 -14.72 7.94
CA ALA A 31 3.32 -15.99 8.26
C ALA A 31 4.57 -16.26 7.39
N ALA A 32 5.63 -16.80 8.00
CA ALA A 32 6.97 -16.87 7.39
C ALA A 32 7.04 -17.68 6.10
N GLU A 33 6.17 -18.67 5.94
CA GLU A 33 6.08 -19.56 4.78
C GLU A 33 5.33 -18.94 3.58
N ARG A 34 4.75 -17.75 3.73
CA ARG A 34 3.99 -17.08 2.67
C ARG A 34 4.83 -16.09 1.91
N GLU A 35 4.63 -16.05 0.61
CA GLU A 35 5.11 -14.95 -0.23
C GLU A 35 4.27 -13.70 -0.02
N ILE A 36 4.91 -12.54 -0.14
CA ILE A 36 4.28 -11.23 0.02
C ILE A 36 4.38 -10.46 -1.29
N HIS A 37 3.25 -10.22 -1.93
CA HIS A 37 3.18 -9.40 -3.14
C HIS A 37 2.67 -8.00 -2.76
N VAL A 38 3.55 -7.01 -2.85
CA VAL A 38 3.23 -5.62 -2.54
C VAL A 38 2.93 -4.87 -3.83
N VAL A 39 1.70 -4.40 -3.97
CA VAL A 39 1.32 -3.50 -5.08
C VAL A 39 1.45 -2.07 -4.59
N LEU A 40 2.22 -1.26 -5.29
CA LEU A 40 2.55 0.11 -4.88
C LEU A 40 2.70 1.05 -6.07
N ASP A 41 2.58 2.34 -5.80
CA ASP A 41 2.80 3.37 -6.80
C ASP A 41 4.30 3.59 -7.09
N ASN A 42 4.57 4.42 -8.08
CA ASN A 42 5.92 4.65 -8.60
C ASN A 42 6.68 5.75 -7.85
N LEU A 43 6.42 5.94 -6.56
CA LEU A 43 7.06 6.94 -5.72
C LEU A 43 8.58 6.67 -5.59
N SER A 44 9.40 7.72 -5.66
CA SER A 44 10.87 7.61 -5.57
C SER A 44 11.36 6.95 -4.28
N ALA A 45 10.68 7.18 -3.16
CA ALA A 45 10.99 6.56 -1.87
C ALA A 45 10.94 5.02 -1.92
N HIS A 46 10.03 4.45 -2.73
CA HIS A 46 9.89 3.00 -2.91
C HIS A 46 11.04 2.36 -3.68
N LYS A 47 11.79 3.17 -4.43
CA LYS A 47 12.95 2.74 -5.25
C LYS A 47 14.30 3.11 -4.65
N ALA A 48 14.29 3.65 -3.45
CA ALA A 48 15.52 4.09 -2.79
C ALA A 48 16.49 2.92 -2.52
N PRO A 49 17.82 3.15 -2.52
CA PRO A 49 18.82 2.12 -2.27
C PRO A 49 18.62 1.34 -0.97
N ALA A 50 18.09 2.00 0.07
CA ALA A 50 17.77 1.33 1.35
C ALA A 50 16.68 0.27 1.20
N VAL A 51 15.66 0.55 0.38
CA VAL A 51 14.57 -0.39 0.07
C VAL A 51 15.11 -1.57 -0.74
N HIS A 52 15.93 -1.29 -1.77
CA HIS A 52 16.54 -2.33 -2.58
C HIS A 52 17.40 -3.28 -1.76
N ARG A 53 18.27 -2.74 -0.87
CA ARG A 53 19.07 -3.56 0.05
C ARG A 53 18.22 -4.39 1.01
N TRP A 54 17.08 -3.87 1.44
CA TRP A 54 16.15 -4.62 2.29
C TRP A 54 15.52 -5.78 1.52
N LEU A 55 15.03 -5.55 0.29
CA LEU A 55 14.42 -6.59 -0.57
C LEU A 55 15.39 -7.73 -0.88
N LEU A 56 16.67 -7.45 -1.11
CA LEU A 56 17.68 -8.49 -1.35
C LEU A 56 17.81 -9.48 -0.18
N ARG A 57 17.50 -9.04 1.04
CA ARG A 57 17.51 -9.89 2.25
C ARG A 57 16.15 -10.52 2.57
N HIS A 58 15.11 -10.15 1.83
CA HIS A 58 13.74 -10.63 2.05
C HIS A 58 13.14 -11.15 0.72
N PRO A 59 13.67 -12.28 0.18
CA PRO A 59 13.32 -12.77 -1.17
C PRO A 59 11.83 -13.15 -1.28
N ARG A 60 11.14 -13.39 -0.17
CA ARG A 60 9.69 -13.65 -0.15
C ARG A 60 8.83 -12.43 -0.45
N VAL A 61 9.42 -11.22 -0.45
CA VAL A 61 8.72 -9.97 -0.71
C VAL A 61 8.97 -9.53 -2.15
N GLN A 62 7.91 -9.41 -2.93
CA GLN A 62 7.94 -9.01 -4.33
C GLN A 62 7.15 -7.73 -4.55
N PHE A 63 7.75 -6.75 -5.24
CA PHE A 63 7.12 -5.47 -5.56
C PHE A 63 6.51 -5.49 -6.96
N HIS A 64 5.29 -4.96 -7.05
CA HIS A 64 4.56 -4.75 -8.30
C HIS A 64 4.18 -3.28 -8.39
N PHE A 65 4.89 -2.53 -9.23
CA PHE A 65 4.61 -1.11 -9.41
C PHE A 65 3.40 -0.89 -10.30
N THR A 66 2.46 -0.05 -9.87
CA THR A 66 1.34 0.37 -10.71
C THR A 66 1.83 1.30 -11.82
N PRO A 67 1.26 1.22 -13.05
CA PRO A 67 1.54 2.21 -14.08
C PRO A 67 1.17 3.61 -13.63
N THR A 68 1.89 4.63 -14.11
CA THR A 68 1.80 6.04 -13.68
C THR A 68 0.38 6.64 -13.77
N TYR A 69 -0.51 6.06 -14.57
CA TYR A 69 -1.90 6.52 -14.76
C TYR A 69 -2.95 5.51 -14.29
N ALA A 70 -2.55 4.54 -13.49
CA ALA A 70 -3.44 3.46 -13.03
C ALA A 70 -3.59 3.45 -11.50
N SER A 71 -3.66 4.63 -10.88
CA SER A 71 -3.89 4.81 -9.44
C SER A 71 -5.16 4.10 -8.93
N TRP A 72 -6.16 3.95 -9.80
CA TRP A 72 -7.39 3.19 -9.51
C TRP A 72 -7.14 1.70 -9.20
N LEU A 73 -5.97 1.15 -9.51
CA LEU A 73 -5.54 -0.19 -9.09
C LEU A 73 -5.05 -0.21 -7.63
N ASN A 74 -4.77 0.96 -7.06
CA ASN A 74 -4.27 1.06 -5.70
C ASN A 74 -5.45 1.23 -4.72
N LEU A 75 -5.84 0.15 -4.05
CA LEU A 75 -6.92 0.17 -3.05
C LEU A 75 -6.62 1.08 -1.86
N VAL A 76 -5.37 1.41 -1.61
CA VAL A 76 -4.96 2.35 -0.57
C VAL A 76 -5.58 3.72 -0.79
N GLU A 77 -5.64 4.21 -2.04
CA GLU A 77 -6.31 5.48 -2.36
C GLU A 77 -7.80 5.46 -2.01
N ARG A 78 -8.46 4.34 -2.28
CA ARG A 78 -9.87 4.16 -1.90
C ARG A 78 -10.05 4.17 -0.39
N PHE A 79 -9.16 3.50 0.33
CA PHE A 79 -9.17 3.50 1.79
C PHE A 79 -8.99 4.92 2.35
N PHE A 80 -8.02 5.69 1.85
CA PHE A 80 -7.82 7.08 2.26
C PHE A 80 -9.00 7.98 1.92
N GLY A 81 -9.67 7.74 0.80
CA GLY A 81 -10.92 8.43 0.47
C GLY A 81 -12.02 8.20 1.51
N LEU A 82 -12.20 6.95 1.95
CA LEU A 82 -13.15 6.59 2.99
C LEU A 82 -12.76 7.15 4.36
N LEU A 83 -11.48 7.06 4.74
CA LEU A 83 -10.94 7.64 5.97
C LEU A 83 -11.21 9.15 6.02
N THR A 84 -10.89 9.86 4.93
CA THR A 84 -11.13 11.31 4.83
C THR A 84 -12.60 11.64 4.97
N ALA A 85 -13.47 10.92 4.27
CA ALA A 85 -14.90 11.20 4.28
C ALA A 85 -15.56 10.88 5.63
N LYS A 86 -15.16 9.80 6.28
CA LYS A 86 -15.82 9.30 7.50
C LYS A 86 -15.22 9.82 8.80
N ALA A 87 -13.90 9.95 8.86
CA ALA A 87 -13.19 10.31 10.10
C ALA A 87 -12.66 11.75 10.09
N LEU A 88 -12.11 12.23 8.97
CA LEU A 88 -11.39 13.51 8.96
C LEU A 88 -12.30 14.70 8.68
N LYS A 89 -13.25 14.61 7.74
CA LYS A 89 -14.18 15.72 7.42
C LYS A 89 -15.17 16.04 8.53
N ARG A 90 -15.46 15.09 9.43
CA ARG A 90 -16.43 15.26 10.53
C ARG A 90 -15.76 15.62 11.85
N GLY A 91 -14.43 15.57 11.94
CA GLY A 91 -13.69 15.88 13.16
C GLY A 91 -13.04 17.25 13.09
N SER A 92 -13.11 18.02 14.19
CA SER A 92 -12.26 19.20 14.39
C SER A 92 -10.95 18.76 15.03
N HIS A 93 -9.90 18.59 14.21
CA HIS A 93 -8.57 18.23 14.69
C HIS A 93 -7.76 19.51 14.82
N THR A 94 -7.37 19.86 16.06
CA THR A 94 -6.60 21.08 16.36
C THR A 94 -5.09 20.82 16.49
N SER A 95 -4.68 19.56 16.47
CA SER A 95 -3.27 19.19 16.59
C SER A 95 -2.93 17.90 15.81
N ILE A 96 -1.64 17.76 15.45
CA ILE A 96 -1.13 16.55 14.78
C ILE A 96 -1.35 15.28 15.61
N PRO A 97 -1.10 15.26 16.95
CA PRO A 97 -1.41 14.09 17.77
C PRO A 97 -2.89 13.67 17.71
N GLN A 98 -3.82 14.62 17.77
CA GLN A 98 -5.26 14.33 17.66
C GLN A 98 -5.61 13.73 16.30
N LEU A 99 -5.05 14.26 15.22
CA LEU A 99 -5.24 13.72 13.88
C LEU A 99 -4.72 12.28 13.78
N ARG A 100 -3.51 12.03 14.30
CA ARG A 100 -2.92 10.69 14.33
C ARG A 100 -3.79 9.71 15.09
N ASP A 101 -4.26 10.08 16.28
CA ASP A 101 -5.08 9.22 17.13
C ASP A 101 -6.43 8.91 16.46
N ALA A 102 -7.03 9.88 15.77
CA ALA A 102 -8.24 9.67 14.97
C ALA A 102 -8.03 8.70 13.80
N ILE A 103 -6.90 8.79 13.12
CA ILE A 103 -6.55 7.87 12.03
C ILE A 103 -6.38 6.44 12.57
N LEU A 104 -5.63 6.26 13.64
CA LEU A 104 -5.38 4.95 14.24
C LEU A 104 -6.65 4.32 14.79
N ALA A 105 -7.51 5.10 15.47
CA ALA A 105 -8.80 4.64 15.94
C ALA A 105 -9.72 4.21 14.79
N TYR A 106 -9.70 4.92 13.66
CA TYR A 106 -10.46 4.51 12.47
C TYR A 106 -9.96 3.20 11.89
N VAL A 107 -8.63 3.00 11.83
CA VAL A 107 -8.02 1.74 11.34
C VAL A 107 -8.40 0.58 12.26
N GLU A 108 -8.34 0.77 13.57
CA GLU A 108 -8.72 -0.25 14.56
C GLU A 108 -10.19 -0.65 14.41
N ALA A 109 -11.10 0.32 14.37
CA ALA A 109 -12.52 0.07 14.14
C ALA A 109 -12.79 -0.60 12.77
N HIS A 110 -12.01 -0.26 11.74
CA HIS A 110 -12.11 -0.91 10.43
C HIS A 110 -11.70 -2.39 10.53
N ASN A 111 -10.61 -2.69 11.23
CA ASN A 111 -10.13 -4.06 11.38
C ASN A 111 -11.06 -4.93 12.22
N GLU A 112 -11.75 -4.35 13.21
CA GLU A 112 -12.74 -5.07 14.03
C GLU A 112 -14.06 -5.37 13.28
N HIS A 113 -14.53 -4.42 12.47
CA HIS A 113 -15.88 -4.46 11.88
C HIS A 113 -15.85 -4.39 10.35
N GLY A 114 -14.67 -4.21 9.76
CA GLY A 114 -14.49 -4.01 8.32
C GLY A 114 -14.78 -5.27 7.52
N LEU A 115 -15.63 -5.14 6.51
CA LEU A 115 -15.72 -6.15 5.47
C LEU A 115 -14.50 -6.02 4.56
N PRO A 116 -13.89 -7.14 4.14
CA PRO A 116 -12.81 -7.11 3.18
C PRO A 116 -13.25 -6.36 1.93
N PHE A 117 -12.35 -5.54 1.37
CA PHE A 117 -12.61 -4.90 0.09
C PHE A 117 -12.96 -5.98 -0.94
N LYS A 118 -14.12 -5.87 -1.56
CA LYS A 118 -14.48 -6.78 -2.65
C LYS A 118 -13.55 -6.50 -3.83
N TRP A 119 -12.60 -7.37 -4.02
CA TRP A 119 -11.82 -7.43 -5.23
C TRP A 119 -12.74 -7.94 -6.35
N VAL A 120 -13.04 -7.09 -7.30
CA VAL A 120 -13.78 -7.47 -8.49
C VAL A 120 -12.90 -8.31 -9.43
N LYS A 121 -11.57 -8.28 -9.21
CA LYS A 121 -10.56 -8.99 -10.01
C LYS A 121 -9.62 -9.76 -9.10
N THR A 122 -9.19 -10.92 -9.57
CA THR A 122 -8.17 -11.72 -8.90
C THR A 122 -6.79 -11.03 -8.98
N ALA A 123 -5.88 -11.38 -8.08
CA ALA A 123 -4.51 -10.89 -8.12
C ALA A 123 -3.84 -11.16 -9.48
N ASP A 124 -4.06 -12.35 -10.04
CA ASP A 124 -3.52 -12.75 -11.35
C ASP A 124 -4.04 -11.86 -12.49
N GLU A 125 -5.33 -11.54 -12.50
CA GLU A 125 -5.91 -10.62 -13.50
C GLU A 125 -5.35 -9.20 -13.39
N ILE A 126 -5.03 -8.74 -12.18
CA ILE A 126 -4.40 -7.44 -11.94
C ILE A 126 -2.96 -7.47 -12.45
N LEU A 127 -2.19 -8.49 -12.07
CA LEU A 127 -0.80 -8.67 -12.48
C LEU A 127 -0.67 -8.81 -14.00
N ASP A 128 -1.56 -9.57 -14.64
CA ASP A 128 -1.61 -9.72 -16.10
C ASP A 128 -1.92 -8.40 -16.81
N LYS A 129 -2.83 -7.58 -16.27
CA LYS A 129 -3.08 -6.24 -16.80
C LYS A 129 -1.87 -5.34 -16.67
N MET A 130 -1.18 -5.37 -15.55
CA MET A 130 0.04 -4.59 -15.34
C MET A 130 1.14 -5.01 -16.31
N ARG A 131 1.31 -6.32 -16.54
CA ARG A 131 2.28 -6.86 -17.52
C ARG A 131 1.96 -6.40 -18.94
N ARG A 132 0.71 -6.51 -19.39
CA ARG A 132 0.29 -6.08 -20.73
C ARG A 132 0.45 -4.58 -20.95
N PHE A 133 0.22 -3.77 -19.92
CA PHE A 133 0.41 -2.34 -19.98
C PHE A 133 1.89 -1.98 -20.07
N GLY A 134 2.75 -2.62 -19.27
CA GLY A 134 4.21 -2.44 -19.33
C GLY A 134 4.79 -2.79 -20.70
N LEU A 135 4.33 -3.87 -21.33
CA LEU A 135 4.74 -4.25 -22.68
C LEU A 135 4.31 -3.23 -23.76
N ARG A 136 3.11 -2.62 -23.63
CA ARG A 136 2.67 -1.57 -24.55
C ARG A 136 3.48 -0.29 -24.43
N VAL A 137 3.86 0.10 -23.22
CA VAL A 137 4.71 1.28 -22.99
C VAL A 137 6.11 1.08 -23.59
N GLN A 138 6.67 -0.12 -23.50
CA GLN A 138 7.96 -0.44 -24.12
C GLN A 138 7.91 -0.40 -25.66
N GLN A 139 6.79 -0.82 -26.26
CA GLN A 139 6.61 -0.76 -27.72
C GLN A 139 6.44 0.67 -28.25
N VAL A 140 5.88 1.60 -27.46
CA VAL A 140 5.70 3.00 -27.86
C VAL A 140 6.99 3.82 -27.74
N HIS A 141 7.91 3.44 -26.86
CA HIS A 141 9.20 4.12 -26.67
C HIS A 141 10.36 3.47 -27.43
N GLY A 142 10.10 2.42 -28.20
CA GLY A 142 11.09 1.68 -29.00
C GLY A 142 11.06 1.99 -30.50
N GLN A 143 10.42 3.09 -30.91
CA GLN A 143 10.48 3.62 -32.27
C GLN A 143 11.18 4.97 -32.33
#